data_f1133311c80c97ab40689aa354116762
#
_entry.id   f1133311c80c97ab40689aa354116762
#
_cell.length_a   1.000
_cell.length_b   1.000
_cell.length_c   1.000
_cell.angle_alpha   90.00
_cell.angle_beta   90.00
_cell.angle_gamma   90.00
#
_symmetry.space_group_name_H-M   'P 1'
#
loop_
_entity.id
_entity.type
_entity.pdbx_description
1 polymer ?
#
loop_
_entity_poly.entity_id
_entity_poly.type
_entity_poly.pdbx_seq_one_letter_code
_entity_poly.pdbx_strand_id
1 'polypeptide(L)'
;MISGESFQVDTHDVIVRHMRFRRGNTHVWYREDSFGGNPVGNIMIDHCSCEFGLDENISFYRHMFDLHDGKPKRKVPTVNVTIQNTISAKALDTWNHAFGSTIGGENSTFMRNLWADNTGRNPSIGWGGVFNFVNNIVYNWVHRTADGGEFSTMSNFINNYYKPGPLTPKGAISYRIVKSESRSNKLFPWAQYGRIY
;
A
#
# COMPACT_ATOMS: atom_id res chain seq x y z
N MET A 1 15.10 -3.95 -15.11
CA MET A 1 14.64 -2.69 -14.49
C MET A 1 13.68 -2.00 -15.45
N ILE A 2 12.59 -1.48 -14.92
CA ILE A 2 11.64 -0.62 -15.62
C ILE A 2 11.76 0.78 -15.01
N SER A 3 11.90 1.82 -15.83
CA SER A 3 12.11 3.18 -15.33
C SER A 3 11.48 4.24 -16.23
N GLY A 4 11.15 5.40 -15.64
CA GLY A 4 10.63 6.57 -16.33
C GLY A 4 9.11 6.72 -16.29
N GLU A 5 8.38 5.62 -16.16
CA GLU A 5 6.91 5.58 -16.12
C GLU A 5 6.41 4.58 -15.08
N SER A 6 5.13 4.66 -14.74
CA SER A 6 4.44 3.69 -13.92
C SER A 6 4.29 2.35 -14.66
N PHE A 7 4.41 1.25 -13.91
CA PHE A 7 4.07 -0.05 -14.43
C PHE A 7 2.75 -0.53 -13.81
N GLN A 8 1.79 -0.86 -14.65
CA GLN A 8 0.43 -1.20 -14.21
C GLN A 8 0.09 -2.67 -14.48
N VAL A 9 -0.61 -3.29 -13.52
CA VAL A 9 -1.19 -4.63 -13.66
C VAL A 9 -2.70 -4.52 -13.54
N ASP A 10 -3.42 -4.76 -14.63
CA ASP A 10 -4.88 -4.66 -14.71
C ASP A 10 -5.51 -6.00 -15.14
N THR A 11 -5.01 -7.10 -14.61
CA THR A 11 -5.45 -8.45 -14.93
C THR A 11 -5.38 -9.35 -13.69
N HIS A 12 -5.39 -10.66 -13.86
CA HIS A 12 -5.31 -11.65 -12.79
C HIS A 12 -4.26 -12.73 -13.10
N ASP A 13 -3.96 -13.58 -12.11
CA ASP A 13 -3.02 -14.69 -12.22
C ASP A 13 -1.61 -14.24 -12.62
N VAL A 14 -1.08 -13.23 -11.94
CA VAL A 14 0.20 -12.59 -12.24
C VAL A 14 1.23 -12.86 -11.15
N ILE A 15 2.42 -13.27 -11.56
CA ILE A 15 3.60 -13.38 -10.70
C ILE A 15 4.68 -12.45 -11.23
N VAL A 16 5.12 -11.51 -10.40
CA VAL A 16 6.22 -10.58 -10.70
C VAL A 16 7.37 -10.84 -9.74
N ARG A 17 8.53 -11.20 -10.26
CA ARG A 17 9.71 -11.53 -9.44
C ARG A 17 10.98 -10.88 -9.96
N HIS A 18 11.87 -10.52 -9.03
CA HIS A 18 13.21 -10.01 -9.30
C HIS A 18 13.25 -8.76 -10.19
N MET A 19 12.20 -7.93 -10.11
CA MET A 19 12.07 -6.71 -10.89
C MET A 19 12.39 -5.46 -10.06
N ARG A 20 12.84 -4.42 -10.75
CA ARG A 20 13.09 -3.09 -10.18
C ARG A 20 12.26 -2.09 -10.94
N PHE A 21 11.37 -1.39 -10.21
CA PHE A 21 10.49 -0.35 -10.74
C PHE A 21 10.99 1.00 -10.21
N ARG A 22 11.22 1.94 -11.12
CA ARG A 22 11.80 3.25 -10.84
C ARG A 22 11.03 4.30 -11.62
N ARG A 23 9.92 4.79 -11.04
CA ARG A 23 9.09 5.80 -11.70
C ARG A 23 9.93 7.04 -12.06
N GLY A 24 10.60 7.60 -11.07
CA GLY A 24 11.44 8.79 -11.26
C GLY A 24 10.64 10.05 -11.57
N ASN A 25 11.37 11.13 -11.84
CA ASN A 25 10.82 12.47 -12.04
C ASN A 25 10.84 12.95 -13.51
N THR A 26 10.95 12.05 -14.46
CA THR A 26 11.05 12.40 -15.89
C THR A 26 9.79 13.10 -16.41
N HIS A 27 8.62 12.66 -15.97
CA HIS A 27 7.33 13.25 -16.28
C HIS A 27 6.52 13.46 -15.01
N VAL A 28 6.47 14.69 -14.52
CA VAL A 28 5.88 15.05 -13.21
C VAL A 28 4.52 15.75 -13.31
N TRP A 29 3.86 15.64 -14.45
CA TRP A 29 2.59 16.34 -14.72
C TRP A 29 1.42 15.80 -13.89
N TYR A 30 1.51 14.57 -13.40
CA TYR A 30 0.48 13.90 -12.64
C TYR A 30 1.10 12.91 -11.63
N ARG A 31 0.31 12.60 -10.62
CA ARG A 31 0.70 11.63 -9.60
C ARG A 31 0.55 10.21 -10.13
N GLU A 32 1.57 9.41 -9.95
CA GLU A 32 1.57 8.00 -10.32
C GLU A 32 2.43 7.17 -9.38
N ASP A 33 1.98 5.95 -9.18
CA ASP A 33 2.74 4.93 -8.47
C ASP A 33 3.93 4.45 -9.29
N SER A 34 4.96 3.97 -8.62
CA SER A 34 6.05 3.28 -9.32
C SER A 34 5.60 1.94 -9.90
N PHE A 35 4.77 1.22 -9.12
CA PHE A 35 4.23 -0.08 -9.51
C PHE A 35 2.85 -0.27 -8.90
N GLY A 36 1.84 -0.51 -9.71
CA GLY A 36 0.48 -0.62 -9.23
C GLY A 36 -0.50 -1.19 -10.24
N GLY A 37 -1.76 -0.76 -10.14
CA GLY A 37 -2.81 -1.14 -11.05
C GLY A 37 -4.13 -1.47 -10.37
N ASN A 38 -5.06 -1.98 -11.17
CA ASN A 38 -6.37 -2.44 -10.71
C ASN A 38 -6.55 -3.95 -10.97
N PRO A 39 -5.70 -4.81 -10.42
CA PRO A 39 -5.77 -6.24 -10.70
C PRO A 39 -7.03 -6.85 -10.09
N VAL A 40 -7.54 -7.89 -10.71
CA VAL A 40 -8.69 -8.64 -10.22
C VAL A 40 -8.29 -9.56 -9.07
N GLY A 41 -7.22 -10.33 -9.22
CA GLY A 41 -6.78 -11.23 -8.16
C GLY A 41 -5.64 -12.18 -8.54
N ASN A 42 -5.24 -12.99 -7.57
CA ASN A 42 -4.14 -13.95 -7.68
C ASN A 42 -2.83 -13.25 -8.08
N ILE A 43 -2.42 -12.28 -7.29
CA ILE A 43 -1.24 -11.47 -7.54
C ILE A 43 -0.13 -11.85 -6.56
N MET A 44 1.03 -12.20 -7.07
CA MET A 44 2.23 -12.40 -6.28
C MET A 44 3.35 -11.47 -6.75
N ILE A 45 3.87 -10.67 -5.82
CA ILE A 45 5.04 -9.81 -6.01
C ILE A 45 6.13 -10.30 -5.06
N ASP A 46 7.27 -10.69 -5.61
CA ASP A 46 8.32 -11.34 -4.84
C ASP A 46 9.71 -10.88 -5.26
N HIS A 47 10.58 -10.57 -4.29
CA HIS A 47 11.95 -10.10 -4.53
C HIS A 47 12.04 -8.90 -5.49
N CYS A 48 11.14 -7.94 -5.34
CA CYS A 48 11.11 -6.72 -6.15
C CYS A 48 11.61 -5.51 -5.36
N SER A 49 11.85 -4.40 -6.07
CA SER A 49 12.03 -3.10 -5.44
C SER A 49 11.32 -2.01 -6.24
N CYS A 50 10.57 -1.18 -5.52
CA CYS A 50 9.76 -0.12 -6.08
C CYS A 50 10.16 1.20 -5.40
N GLU A 51 10.66 2.14 -6.17
CA GLU A 51 11.18 3.40 -5.67
C GLU A 51 10.82 4.56 -6.60
N PHE A 52 10.87 5.76 -6.04
CA PHE A 52 10.68 7.01 -6.77
C PHE A 52 9.28 7.17 -7.36
N GLY A 53 8.25 6.63 -6.71
CA GLY A 53 6.85 6.91 -7.05
C GLY A 53 6.53 8.39 -6.83
N LEU A 54 5.62 8.94 -7.64
CA LEU A 54 5.11 10.31 -7.50
C LEU A 54 3.79 10.37 -6.73
N ASP A 55 3.24 9.22 -6.38
CA ASP A 55 2.16 8.98 -5.42
C ASP A 55 2.64 7.91 -4.45
N GLU A 56 2.32 6.65 -4.66
CA GLU A 56 2.91 5.55 -3.91
C GLU A 56 4.03 4.84 -4.71
N ASN A 57 4.86 4.10 -3.99
CA ASN A 57 5.76 3.17 -4.66
C ASN A 57 5.05 1.89 -5.11
N ILE A 58 4.06 1.41 -4.33
CA ILE A 58 3.30 0.18 -4.62
C ILE A 58 1.82 0.38 -4.29
N SER A 59 0.92 0.14 -5.27
CA SER A 59 -0.52 0.22 -5.04
C SER A 59 -1.28 -0.97 -5.63
N PHE A 60 -1.72 -1.90 -4.75
CA PHE A 60 -2.55 -3.06 -5.11
C PHE A 60 -3.61 -3.29 -4.04
N TYR A 61 -4.86 -2.92 -4.30
CA TYR A 61 -5.91 -3.06 -3.29
C TYR A 61 -7.34 -3.12 -3.82
N ARG A 62 -7.57 -2.79 -5.09
CA ARG A 62 -8.91 -2.77 -5.68
C ARG A 62 -8.87 -2.94 -7.19
N HIS A 63 -9.99 -3.29 -7.77
CA HIS A 63 -10.20 -3.22 -9.21
C HIS A 63 -11.54 -2.56 -9.55
N MET A 64 -11.70 -2.15 -10.79
CA MET A 64 -12.95 -1.63 -11.34
C MET A 64 -13.66 -2.76 -12.08
N PHE A 65 -14.80 -3.17 -11.59
CA PHE A 65 -15.59 -4.27 -12.14
C PHE A 65 -16.85 -3.77 -12.85
N ASP A 66 -17.05 -4.25 -14.06
CA ASP A 66 -18.22 -4.00 -14.88
C ASP A 66 -19.17 -5.19 -14.80
N LEU A 67 -20.36 -4.97 -14.27
CA LEU A 67 -21.39 -6.00 -14.18
C LEU A 67 -22.23 -6.13 -15.47
N HIS A 68 -21.97 -5.28 -16.47
CA HIS A 68 -22.76 -5.20 -17.70
C HIS A 68 -24.28 -5.00 -17.44
N ASP A 69 -24.62 -4.35 -16.32
CA ASP A 69 -26.01 -4.05 -15.90
C ASP A 69 -26.45 -2.63 -16.30
N GLY A 70 -25.69 -1.97 -17.16
CA GLY A 70 -25.94 -0.59 -17.59
C GLY A 70 -25.58 0.48 -16.54
N LYS A 71 -25.00 0.10 -15.40
CA LYS A 71 -24.57 1.01 -14.35
C LYS A 71 -23.05 1.25 -14.42
N PRO A 72 -22.56 2.31 -13.78
CA PRO A 72 -21.13 2.57 -13.69
C PRO A 72 -20.37 1.38 -13.05
N LYS A 73 -19.15 1.15 -13.50
CA LYS A 73 -18.22 0.19 -12.88
C LYS A 73 -18.12 0.42 -11.38
N ARG A 74 -18.02 -0.66 -10.63
CA ARG A 74 -17.89 -0.64 -9.17
C ARG A 74 -16.46 -0.96 -8.74
N LYS A 75 -16.01 -0.30 -7.69
CA LYS A 75 -14.77 -0.68 -7.02
C LYS A 75 -15.03 -1.90 -6.15
N VAL A 76 -14.27 -2.95 -6.38
CA VAL A 76 -14.28 -4.17 -5.57
C VAL A 76 -12.86 -4.50 -5.11
N PRO A 77 -12.69 -5.22 -3.98
CA PRO A 77 -11.36 -5.62 -3.53
C PRO A 77 -10.66 -6.51 -4.56
N THR A 78 -9.35 -6.37 -4.67
CA THR A 78 -8.52 -7.40 -5.30
C THR A 78 -8.48 -8.62 -4.39
N VAL A 79 -8.43 -9.81 -4.95
CA VAL A 79 -8.48 -11.08 -4.19
C VAL A 79 -7.13 -11.78 -4.24
N ASN A 80 -6.69 -12.40 -3.14
CA ASN A 80 -5.45 -13.18 -3.07
C ASN A 80 -4.21 -12.39 -3.51
N VAL A 81 -3.85 -11.37 -2.75
CA VAL A 81 -2.64 -10.56 -2.99
C VAL A 81 -1.53 -10.98 -2.03
N THR A 82 -0.38 -11.34 -2.57
CA THR A 82 0.83 -11.55 -1.77
C THR A 82 1.94 -10.64 -2.25
N ILE A 83 2.52 -9.84 -1.34
CA ILE A 83 3.74 -9.07 -1.58
C ILE A 83 4.77 -9.50 -0.54
N GLN A 84 5.89 -10.04 -1.00
CA GLN A 84 6.92 -10.55 -0.10
C GLN A 84 8.34 -10.23 -0.57
N ASN A 85 9.28 -10.19 0.38
CA ASN A 85 10.70 -9.97 0.12
C ASN A 85 10.97 -8.72 -0.77
N THR A 86 10.13 -7.71 -0.65
CA THR A 86 10.08 -6.56 -1.57
C THR A 86 10.39 -5.27 -0.83
N ILE A 87 11.00 -4.32 -1.53
CA ILE A 87 11.35 -3.00 -1.01
C ILE A 87 10.41 -1.96 -1.61
N SER A 88 9.82 -1.12 -0.75
CA SER A 88 9.13 0.13 -1.08
C SER A 88 9.88 1.27 -0.42
N ALA A 89 10.63 2.05 -1.19
CA ALA A 89 11.49 3.08 -0.59
C ALA A 89 11.59 4.35 -1.43
N LYS A 90 11.92 5.48 -0.78
CA LYS A 90 12.32 6.73 -1.43
C LYS A 90 11.29 7.26 -2.42
N ALA A 91 10.02 7.24 -2.05
CA ALA A 91 8.99 7.92 -2.83
C ALA A 91 9.30 9.43 -2.95
N LEU A 92 8.96 10.04 -4.08
CA LEU A 92 9.28 11.44 -4.37
C LEU A 92 8.18 12.38 -3.92
N ASP A 93 8.54 13.44 -3.20
CA ASP A 93 7.58 14.38 -2.60
C ASP A 93 7.15 15.52 -3.54
N THR A 94 7.16 15.29 -4.84
CA THR A 94 6.79 16.28 -5.87
C THR A 94 5.36 16.82 -5.68
N TRP A 95 4.46 16.00 -5.16
CA TRP A 95 3.05 16.32 -4.97
C TRP A 95 2.60 16.30 -3.49
N ASN A 96 3.51 16.38 -2.54
CA ASN A 96 3.26 16.07 -1.11
C ASN A 96 2.72 14.64 -0.93
N HIS A 97 3.18 13.72 -1.75
CA HIS A 97 2.72 12.33 -1.82
C HIS A 97 3.87 11.32 -1.89
N ALA A 98 4.96 11.57 -1.16
CA ALA A 98 6.06 10.61 -1.04
C ALA A 98 5.67 9.37 -0.22
N PHE A 99 4.71 8.58 -0.69
CA PHE A 99 4.11 7.50 0.07
C PHE A 99 4.66 6.12 -0.28
N GLY A 100 4.70 5.25 0.72
CA GLY A 100 5.22 3.89 0.56
C GLY A 100 4.30 3.01 -0.26
N SER A 101 3.05 2.84 0.19
CA SER A 101 2.11 1.96 -0.51
C SER A 101 0.68 2.11 -0.05
N THR A 102 -0.27 1.88 -0.96
CA THR A 102 -1.66 1.52 -0.62
C THR A 102 -1.90 0.09 -1.09
N ILE A 103 -2.00 -0.83 -0.14
CA ILE A 103 -2.08 -2.27 -0.41
C ILE A 103 -3.19 -2.92 0.41
N GLY A 104 -3.79 -3.96 -0.11
CA GLY A 104 -4.88 -4.66 0.57
C GLY A 104 -5.57 -5.66 -0.35
N GLY A 105 -6.81 -5.96 -0.03
CA GLY A 105 -7.64 -6.91 -0.75
C GLY A 105 -8.10 -8.06 0.15
N GLU A 106 -9.02 -8.86 -0.35
CA GLU A 106 -9.43 -10.07 0.35
C GLU A 106 -8.31 -11.12 0.33
N ASN A 107 -8.07 -11.77 1.47
CA ASN A 107 -7.00 -12.76 1.64
C ASN A 107 -5.62 -12.21 1.24
N SER A 108 -5.27 -11.04 1.76
CA SER A 108 -4.00 -10.41 1.43
C SER A 108 -2.93 -10.65 2.50
N THR A 109 -1.70 -10.89 2.05
CA THR A 109 -0.53 -11.11 2.91
C THR A 109 0.68 -10.33 2.42
N PHE A 110 1.25 -9.53 3.31
CA PHE A 110 2.41 -8.70 3.06
C PHE A 110 3.49 -9.07 4.08
N MET A 111 4.56 -9.74 3.62
CA MET A 111 5.53 -10.31 4.53
C MET A 111 6.99 -10.16 4.09
N ARG A 112 7.88 -9.98 5.07
CA ARG A 112 9.32 -9.87 4.86
C ARG A 112 9.70 -8.75 3.89
N ASN A 113 8.96 -7.64 3.95
CA ASN A 113 9.20 -6.46 3.13
C ASN A 113 9.91 -5.37 3.93
N LEU A 114 10.47 -4.40 3.22
CA LEU A 114 11.04 -3.18 3.76
C LEU A 114 10.27 -1.96 3.20
N TRP A 115 9.71 -1.15 4.10
CA TRP A 115 9.27 0.22 3.81
C TRP A 115 10.28 1.18 4.40
N ALA A 116 10.93 2.01 3.57
CA ALA A 116 11.97 2.91 4.05
C ALA A 116 11.94 4.28 3.36
N ASP A 117 12.24 5.33 4.13
CA ASP A 117 12.40 6.68 3.62
C ASP A 117 11.18 7.20 2.83
N ASN A 118 9.98 6.85 3.25
CA ASN A 118 8.72 7.36 2.72
C ASN A 118 8.05 8.24 3.77
N THR A 119 7.35 9.28 3.36
CA THR A 119 6.70 10.20 4.31
C THR A 119 5.59 9.57 5.12
N GLY A 120 4.84 8.66 4.53
CA GLY A 120 3.73 7.95 5.17
C GLY A 120 3.24 6.76 4.34
N ARG A 121 2.09 6.19 4.73
CA ARG A 121 1.51 5.01 4.08
C ARG A 121 2.51 3.86 4.00
N ASN A 122 3.02 3.45 5.17
CA ASN A 122 4.01 2.38 5.29
C ASN A 122 3.44 1.12 6.04
N PRO A 123 2.38 0.48 5.53
CA PRO A 123 1.52 0.81 4.38
C PRO A 123 0.27 1.63 4.74
N SER A 124 -0.48 2.13 3.75
CA SER A 124 -1.91 2.41 3.90
C SER A 124 -2.69 1.13 3.62
N ILE A 125 -3.59 0.77 4.55
CA ILE A 125 -4.44 -0.40 4.42
C ILE A 125 -5.53 -0.07 3.41
N GLY A 126 -5.54 -0.80 2.32
CA GLY A 126 -6.50 -0.65 1.26
C GLY A 126 -7.84 -1.31 1.58
N TRP A 127 -8.59 -1.60 0.56
CA TRP A 127 -9.96 -2.06 0.65
C TRP A 127 -10.09 -3.56 0.86
N GLY A 128 -11.02 -3.95 1.76
CA GLY A 128 -11.58 -5.30 1.89
C GLY A 128 -10.85 -6.25 2.84
N GLY A 129 -11.53 -7.26 3.27
CA GLY A 129 -11.16 -8.54 3.83
C GLY A 129 -10.02 -8.61 4.86
N VAL A 130 -9.26 -9.68 4.77
CA VAL A 130 -8.17 -9.98 5.70
C VAL A 130 -6.85 -9.42 5.20
N PHE A 131 -6.25 -8.55 6.02
CA PHE A 131 -4.97 -7.91 5.77
C PHE A 131 -3.92 -8.44 6.76
N ASN A 132 -2.97 -9.22 6.29
CA ASN A 132 -1.89 -9.74 7.11
C ASN A 132 -0.57 -9.01 6.81
N PHE A 133 -0.03 -8.33 7.82
CA PHE A 133 1.23 -7.59 7.75
C PHE A 133 2.23 -8.24 8.70
N VAL A 134 3.16 -9.05 8.18
CA VAL A 134 3.92 -10.03 8.95
C VAL A 134 5.42 -9.94 8.69
N ASN A 135 6.23 -9.89 9.74
CA ASN A 135 7.70 -9.91 9.64
C ASN A 135 8.27 -8.81 8.71
N ASN A 136 7.67 -7.62 8.70
CA ASN A 136 8.15 -6.50 7.88
C ASN A 136 9.03 -5.56 8.69
N ILE A 137 9.78 -4.73 7.98
CA ILE A 137 10.52 -3.61 8.55
C ILE A 137 9.95 -2.30 8.01
N VAL A 138 9.67 -1.35 8.92
CA VAL A 138 9.31 0.02 8.57
C VAL A 138 10.36 0.95 9.16
N TYR A 139 11.00 1.73 8.31
CA TYR A 139 12.13 2.59 8.69
C TYR A 139 11.93 4.03 8.22
N ASN A 140 12.27 5.00 9.10
CA ASN A 140 12.50 6.40 8.75
C ASN A 140 11.30 7.09 8.08
N TRP A 141 10.11 6.98 8.67
CA TRP A 141 8.89 7.66 8.22
C TRP A 141 8.83 9.11 8.73
N VAL A 142 8.05 9.96 8.06
CA VAL A 142 7.86 11.38 8.45
C VAL A 142 6.53 11.61 9.16
N HIS A 143 5.42 11.14 8.58
CA HIS A 143 4.09 11.39 9.14
C HIS A 143 3.59 10.24 9.99
N ARG A 144 3.70 9.02 9.46
CA ARG A 144 3.14 7.81 10.07
C ARG A 144 3.67 6.54 9.43
N THR A 145 3.57 5.48 10.18
CA THR A 145 3.80 4.13 9.67
C THR A 145 2.55 3.67 8.91
N ALA A 146 1.74 2.78 9.48
CA ALA A 146 0.52 2.32 8.83
C ALA A 146 -0.68 3.23 9.09
N ASP A 147 -1.59 3.28 8.13
CA ASP A 147 -2.89 3.93 8.27
C ASP A 147 -3.96 3.23 7.42
N GLY A 148 -5.17 3.78 7.42
CA GLY A 148 -6.23 3.34 6.55
C GLY A 148 -7.06 2.20 7.13
N GLY A 149 -7.59 1.37 6.25
CA GLY A 149 -8.62 0.40 6.55
C GLY A 149 -10.02 0.91 6.22
N GLU A 150 -10.98 0.07 6.46
CA GLU A 150 -12.40 0.39 6.38
C GLU A 150 -13.18 -0.59 7.28
N PHE A 151 -14.51 -0.43 7.37
CA PHE A 151 -15.34 -1.21 8.29
C PHE A 151 -15.27 -2.73 8.11
N SER A 152 -14.98 -3.22 6.91
CA SER A 152 -14.88 -4.65 6.60
C SER A 152 -13.47 -5.21 6.70
N THR A 153 -12.46 -4.38 6.98
CA THR A 153 -11.06 -4.83 7.01
C THR A 153 -10.71 -5.40 8.39
N MET A 154 -10.20 -6.62 8.39
CA MET A 154 -9.59 -7.26 9.55
C MET A 154 -8.07 -7.27 9.37
N SER A 155 -7.36 -6.54 10.22
CA SER A 155 -5.91 -6.33 10.07
C SER A 155 -5.13 -7.08 11.15
N ASN A 156 -4.15 -7.86 10.72
CA ASN A 156 -3.20 -8.55 11.58
C ASN A 156 -1.80 -7.97 11.39
N PHE A 157 -1.23 -7.39 12.45
CA PHE A 157 0.15 -6.90 12.47
C PHE A 157 0.98 -7.82 13.37
N ILE A 158 1.82 -8.66 12.77
CA ILE A 158 2.52 -9.73 13.46
C ILE A 158 4.03 -9.59 13.27
N ASN A 159 4.78 -9.51 14.37
CA ASN A 159 6.24 -9.54 14.39
C ASN A 159 6.91 -8.55 13.41
N ASN A 160 6.38 -7.32 13.32
CA ASN A 160 6.98 -6.27 12.49
C ASN A 160 7.95 -5.42 13.32
N TYR A 161 9.00 -4.92 12.69
CA TYR A 161 9.98 -4.05 13.31
C TYR A 161 9.86 -2.62 12.80
N TYR A 162 9.68 -1.69 13.73
CA TYR A 162 9.53 -0.26 13.44
C TYR A 162 10.74 0.51 14.00
N LYS A 163 11.50 1.14 13.11
CA LYS A 163 12.69 1.89 13.48
C LYS A 163 12.59 3.34 13.04
N PRO A 164 12.40 4.30 13.96
CA PRO A 164 12.55 5.71 13.64
C PRO A 164 13.95 6.00 13.07
N GLY A 165 14.01 6.91 12.11
CA GLY A 165 15.25 7.32 11.48
C GLY A 165 15.45 8.83 11.53
N PRO A 166 16.45 9.37 10.82
CA PRO A 166 16.76 10.80 10.85
C PRO A 166 15.63 11.73 10.43
N LEU A 167 14.73 11.27 9.56
CA LEU A 167 13.57 12.05 9.10
C LEU A 167 12.36 11.93 10.02
N THR A 168 12.35 10.94 10.92
CA THR A 168 11.20 10.71 11.80
C THR A 168 11.14 11.77 12.91
N PRO A 169 10.05 12.57 12.99
CA PRO A 169 9.90 13.56 14.03
C PRO A 169 9.88 12.92 15.43
N LYS A 170 10.48 13.59 16.40
CA LYS A 170 10.44 13.17 17.81
C LYS A 170 9.01 13.24 18.37
N GLY A 171 8.74 12.49 19.43
CA GLY A 171 7.46 12.47 20.14
C GLY A 171 6.50 11.42 19.58
N ALA A 172 5.21 11.67 19.62
CA ALA A 172 4.17 10.67 19.32
C ALA A 172 4.30 10.00 17.96
N ILE A 173 4.82 10.71 16.96
CA ILE A 173 5.01 10.16 15.61
C ILE A 173 6.06 9.04 15.60
N SER A 174 7.08 9.12 16.44
CA SER A 174 8.17 8.16 16.46
C SER A 174 7.79 6.78 17.01
N TYR A 175 6.65 6.63 17.67
CA TYR A 175 6.20 5.36 18.26
C TYR A 175 4.78 4.96 17.85
N ARG A 176 4.12 5.69 16.95
CA ARG A 176 2.84 5.26 16.37
C ARG A 176 3.08 4.17 15.34
N ILE A 177 2.35 3.05 15.50
CA ILE A 177 2.45 1.91 14.60
C ILE A 177 1.33 1.93 13.56
N VAL A 178 0.10 2.27 13.98
CA VAL A 178 -1.05 2.28 13.07
C VAL A 178 -2.04 3.37 13.46
N LYS A 179 -2.64 3.99 12.45
CA LYS A 179 -3.83 4.84 12.59
C LYS A 179 -4.97 4.17 11.84
N SER A 180 -5.78 3.39 12.56
CA SER A 180 -6.98 2.76 11.98
C SER A 180 -7.96 3.85 11.56
N GLU A 181 -8.50 3.72 10.36
CA GLU A 181 -9.52 4.62 9.83
C GLU A 181 -10.70 3.83 9.31
N SER A 182 -11.92 4.33 9.55
CA SER A 182 -13.09 3.89 8.81
C SER A 182 -13.43 4.95 7.77
N ARG A 183 -13.31 4.61 6.52
CA ARG A 183 -13.68 5.52 5.41
C ARG A 183 -15.17 5.56 5.15
N SER A 184 -15.96 4.75 5.86
CA SER A 184 -17.41 4.61 5.71
C SER A 184 -18.20 5.22 6.87
N ASN A 185 -17.68 6.25 7.52
CA ASN A 185 -18.25 6.87 8.72
C ASN A 185 -19.74 7.26 8.59
N LYS A 186 -20.16 7.65 7.38
CA LYS A 186 -21.56 8.03 7.13
C LYS A 186 -22.50 6.83 7.12
N LEU A 187 -22.02 5.67 6.66
CA LEU A 187 -22.82 4.44 6.54
C LEU A 187 -22.68 3.57 7.80
N PHE A 188 -21.52 3.61 8.45
CA PHE A 188 -21.19 2.77 9.60
C PHE A 188 -20.50 3.58 10.69
N PRO A 189 -21.23 4.48 11.41
CA PRO A 189 -20.63 5.32 12.45
C PRO A 189 -19.96 4.54 13.58
N TRP A 190 -20.42 3.33 13.86
CA TRP A 190 -19.86 2.43 14.89
C TRP A 190 -18.54 1.77 14.49
N ALA A 191 -18.19 1.77 13.21
CA ALA A 191 -16.94 1.20 12.70
C ALA A 191 -15.74 2.14 12.79
N GLN A 192 -15.89 3.27 13.50
CA GLN A 192 -14.82 4.26 13.67
C GLN A 192 -13.69 3.80 14.61
N TYR A 193 -13.90 2.75 15.38
CA TYR A 193 -12.99 2.30 16.41
C TYR A 193 -12.42 0.94 16.08
N GLY A 194 -11.16 0.90 15.67
CA GLY A 194 -10.41 -0.35 15.64
C GLY A 194 -10.20 -0.88 17.06
N ARG A 195 -10.43 -2.18 17.26
CA ARG A 195 -9.96 -2.86 18.46
C ARG A 195 -8.58 -3.44 18.18
N ILE A 196 -7.63 -3.14 19.05
CA ILE A 196 -6.31 -3.74 19.03
C ILE A 196 -6.30 -4.81 20.13
N TYR A 197 -6.03 -6.03 19.74
CA TYR A 197 -5.91 -7.17 20.66
C TYR A 197 -4.45 -7.53 20.85
#